data_42bcd7a5118f89d4573fd5508a2081da
#
_entry.id   42bcd7a5118f89d4573fd5508a2081da
#
_cell.length_a   1.000
_cell.length_b   1.000
_cell.length_c   1.000
_cell.angle_alpha   90.00
_cell.angle_beta   90.00
_cell.angle_gamma   90.00
#
_symmetry.space_group_name_H-M   'P 1'
#
loop_
_entity.id
_entity.type
_entity.pdbx_description
1 polymer ?
#
loop_
_entity_poly.entity_id
_entity_poly.type
_entity_poly.pdbx_seq_one_letter_code
_entity_poly.pdbx_strand_id
1 'polypeptide(L)'
;MKVLETERLILRHQTIEDAAFILELLNDPSWIQYIGDRSVRTIDDARDYILKGALDMYARLGFGFFLTELKDGGIPIGICGLVKRDFLEDVDVGFAFLPKFWGKGYAFEAASAVMCYAQSVLGLKRIVAITSEDNHASAKLLEKLGLHFESMIRYAGTDEEVRLFAIDG
;
A
#
# COMPACT_ATOMS: atom_id res chain seq x y z
N MET A 1 -14.83 -2.79 8.00
CA MET A 1 -14.57 -4.14 8.58
C MET A 1 -13.08 -4.30 8.86
N LYS A 2 -12.74 -4.59 10.10
CA LYS A 2 -11.36 -4.81 10.52
C LYS A 2 -10.81 -6.09 9.90
N VAL A 3 -9.60 -6.03 9.34
CA VAL A 3 -8.91 -7.18 8.75
C VAL A 3 -7.74 -7.62 9.62
N LEU A 4 -6.93 -6.66 10.09
CA LEU A 4 -5.75 -6.93 10.90
C LEU A 4 -5.68 -5.94 12.06
N GLU A 5 -5.02 -6.39 13.11
CA GLU A 5 -4.78 -5.56 14.28
C GLU A 5 -3.36 -5.81 14.77
N THR A 6 -2.63 -4.75 15.08
CA THR A 6 -1.28 -4.82 15.63
C THR A 6 -1.28 -4.13 17.00
N GLU A 7 -0.11 -3.95 17.58
CA GLU A 7 0.00 -3.28 18.88
C GLU A 7 -0.59 -1.86 18.85
N ARG A 8 -0.33 -1.09 17.79
CA ARG A 8 -0.73 0.31 17.72
C ARG A 8 -1.73 0.63 16.61
N LEU A 9 -2.00 -0.33 15.70
CA LEU A 9 -2.70 -0.07 14.45
C LEU A 9 -3.88 -1.01 14.24
N ILE A 10 -4.87 -0.52 13.49
CA ILE A 10 -5.93 -1.34 12.91
C ILE A 10 -5.89 -1.13 11.39
N LEU A 11 -5.88 -2.23 10.65
CA LEU A 11 -6.01 -2.22 9.21
C LEU A 11 -7.40 -2.75 8.86
N ARG A 12 -8.17 -1.96 8.13
CA ARG A 12 -9.55 -2.29 7.78
C ARG A 12 -9.84 -1.98 6.31
N HIS A 13 -10.95 -2.51 5.82
CA HIS A 13 -11.42 -2.16 4.49
C HIS A 13 -11.67 -0.66 4.39
N GLN A 14 -11.30 -0.07 3.26
CA GLN A 14 -11.72 1.28 2.93
C GLN A 14 -13.22 1.29 2.64
N THR A 15 -13.85 2.42 2.86
CA THR A 15 -15.24 2.67 2.45
C THR A 15 -15.30 4.03 1.76
N ILE A 16 -16.41 4.32 1.09
CA ILE A 16 -16.56 5.63 0.43
C ILE A 16 -16.58 6.78 1.45
N GLU A 17 -16.82 6.49 2.72
CA GLU A 17 -16.76 7.49 3.79
C GLU A 17 -15.31 7.93 4.09
N ASP A 18 -14.33 7.19 3.61
CA ASP A 18 -12.91 7.53 3.76
C ASP A 18 -12.42 8.50 2.68
N ALA A 19 -13.32 9.01 1.83
CA ALA A 19 -12.96 9.83 0.67
C ALA A 19 -12.15 11.07 1.05
N ALA A 20 -12.47 11.74 2.14
CA ALA A 20 -11.73 12.92 2.57
C ALA A 20 -10.27 12.59 2.89
N PHE A 21 -10.03 11.48 3.60
CA PHE A 21 -8.67 11.04 3.91
C PHE A 21 -7.92 10.61 2.66
N ILE A 22 -8.56 9.84 1.79
CA ILE A 22 -7.94 9.40 0.54
C ILE A 22 -7.59 10.59 -0.35
N LEU A 23 -8.46 11.59 -0.42
CA LEU A 23 -8.18 12.82 -1.15
C LEU A 23 -6.92 13.51 -0.62
N GLU A 24 -6.79 13.61 0.68
CA GLU A 24 -5.62 14.19 1.34
C GLU A 24 -4.36 13.38 1.02
N LEU A 25 -4.42 12.08 1.16
CA LEU A 25 -3.28 11.18 0.95
C LEU A 25 -2.78 11.24 -0.50
N LEU A 26 -3.69 11.16 -1.47
CA LEU A 26 -3.33 11.15 -2.89
C LEU A 26 -2.77 12.47 -3.38
N ASN A 27 -3.07 13.56 -2.72
CA ASN A 27 -2.57 14.89 -3.08
C ASN A 27 -1.40 15.36 -2.22
N ASP A 28 -0.93 14.52 -1.30
CA ASP A 28 0.26 14.84 -0.54
C ASP A 28 1.46 14.90 -1.50
N PRO A 29 2.35 15.90 -1.37
CA PRO A 29 3.51 16.01 -2.25
C PRO A 29 4.38 14.74 -2.30
N SER A 30 4.49 14.01 -1.20
CA SER A 30 5.27 12.78 -1.18
C SER A 30 4.62 11.67 -2.01
N TRP A 31 3.30 11.58 -2.02
CA TRP A 31 2.59 10.63 -2.88
C TRP A 31 2.85 10.96 -4.35
N ILE A 32 2.67 12.23 -4.72
CA ILE A 32 2.86 12.67 -6.10
C ILE A 32 4.30 12.43 -6.56
N GLN A 33 5.28 12.70 -5.70
CA GLN A 33 6.69 12.48 -6.01
C GLN A 33 7.05 11.01 -6.21
N TYR A 34 6.64 10.13 -5.29
CA TYR A 34 7.10 8.74 -5.27
C TYR A 34 6.15 7.75 -5.94
N ILE A 35 4.88 8.06 -6.02
CA ILE A 35 3.86 7.13 -6.55
C ILE A 35 3.24 7.66 -7.84
N GLY A 36 2.93 8.95 -7.89
CA GLY A 36 2.39 9.59 -9.08
C GLY A 36 1.05 10.27 -8.85
N ASP A 37 0.70 11.16 -9.76
CA ASP A 37 -0.55 11.90 -9.71
C ASP A 37 -1.69 11.02 -10.24
N ARG A 38 -2.70 10.78 -9.42
CA ARG A 38 -3.88 9.99 -9.78
C ARG A 38 -5.04 10.83 -10.30
N SER A 39 -4.83 12.15 -10.44
CA SER A 39 -5.85 13.09 -10.93
C SER A 39 -7.12 13.12 -10.06
N VAL A 40 -6.98 12.84 -8.77
CA VAL A 40 -8.07 12.89 -7.80
C VAL A 40 -8.03 14.25 -7.13
N ARG A 41 -9.06 15.07 -7.36
CA ARG A 41 -9.05 16.48 -6.92
C ARG A 41 -10.27 16.85 -6.07
N THR A 42 -11.31 16.01 -6.06
CA THR A 42 -12.56 16.30 -5.35
C THR A 42 -12.94 15.09 -4.50
N ILE A 43 -13.88 15.30 -3.58
CA ILE A 43 -14.43 14.20 -2.76
C ILE A 43 -15.10 13.15 -3.66
N ASP A 44 -15.80 13.58 -4.72
CA ASP A 44 -16.44 12.65 -5.64
C ASP A 44 -15.39 11.84 -6.41
N ASP A 45 -14.29 12.47 -6.83
CA ASP A 45 -13.17 11.76 -7.45
C ASP A 45 -12.60 10.71 -6.50
N ALA A 46 -12.45 11.05 -5.21
CA ALA A 46 -11.92 10.13 -4.22
C ALA A 46 -12.86 8.95 -3.96
N ARG A 47 -14.17 9.20 -3.90
CA ARG A 47 -15.17 8.12 -3.78
C ARG A 47 -15.07 7.17 -4.96
N ASP A 48 -14.97 7.70 -6.16
CA ASP A 48 -14.85 6.91 -7.37
C ASP A 48 -13.56 6.08 -7.39
N TYR A 49 -12.46 6.69 -6.96
CA TYR A 49 -11.17 6.03 -6.84
C TYR A 49 -11.26 4.84 -5.85
N ILE A 50 -11.93 5.01 -4.72
CA ILE A 50 -12.12 3.94 -3.74
C ILE A 50 -12.99 2.82 -4.33
N LEU A 51 -14.10 3.18 -4.98
CA LEU A 51 -15.02 2.20 -5.56
C LEU A 51 -14.35 1.35 -6.64
N LYS A 52 -13.63 1.99 -7.55
CA LYS A 52 -13.00 1.30 -8.69
C LYS A 52 -11.69 0.63 -8.33
N GLY A 53 -11.05 1.06 -7.24
CA GLY A 53 -9.79 0.51 -6.76
C GLY A 53 -9.96 -0.49 -5.64
N ALA A 54 -9.92 -0.02 -4.40
CA ALA A 54 -9.91 -0.89 -3.23
C ALA A 54 -11.14 -1.80 -3.13
N LEU A 55 -12.35 -1.24 -3.27
CA LEU A 55 -13.57 -2.03 -3.11
C LEU A 55 -13.72 -3.08 -4.20
N ASP A 56 -13.37 -2.73 -5.44
CA ASP A 56 -13.38 -3.69 -6.54
C ASP A 56 -12.38 -4.82 -6.28
N MET A 57 -11.19 -4.51 -5.80
CA MET A 57 -10.18 -5.52 -5.54
C MET A 57 -10.60 -6.45 -4.39
N TYR A 58 -11.18 -5.91 -3.33
CA TYR A 58 -11.72 -6.75 -2.24
C TYR A 58 -12.76 -7.74 -2.77
N ALA A 59 -13.64 -7.26 -3.66
CA ALA A 59 -14.70 -8.10 -4.21
C ALA A 59 -14.15 -9.21 -5.10
N ARG A 60 -13.15 -8.92 -5.91
CA ARG A 60 -12.57 -9.88 -6.86
C ARG A 60 -11.55 -10.81 -6.23
N LEU A 61 -10.71 -10.30 -5.35
CA LEU A 61 -9.53 -11.03 -4.85
C LEU A 61 -9.53 -11.28 -3.34
N GLY A 62 -10.39 -10.60 -2.60
CA GLY A 62 -10.45 -10.72 -1.15
C GLY A 62 -9.41 -9.88 -0.42
N PHE A 63 -8.59 -9.12 -1.15
CA PHE A 63 -7.59 -8.24 -0.55
C PHE A 63 -7.45 -6.97 -1.39
N GLY A 64 -6.69 -6.02 -0.88
CA GLY A 64 -6.40 -4.73 -1.52
C GLY A 64 -5.66 -3.85 -0.53
N PHE A 65 -5.62 -2.55 -0.79
CA PHE A 65 -5.08 -1.60 0.16
C PHE A 65 -6.07 -1.37 1.29
N PHE A 66 -5.66 -1.71 2.51
CA PHE A 66 -6.46 -1.50 3.71
C PHE A 66 -6.15 -0.12 4.28
N LEU A 67 -7.18 0.57 4.77
CA LEU A 67 -6.96 1.81 5.50
C LEU A 67 -6.33 1.46 6.84
N THR A 68 -5.25 2.17 7.17
CA THR A 68 -4.51 1.98 8.41
C THR A 68 -4.80 3.14 9.33
N GLU A 69 -5.24 2.83 10.55
CA GLU A 69 -5.54 3.85 11.56
C GLU A 69 -4.89 3.51 12.89
N LEU A 70 -4.63 4.55 13.68
CA LEU A 70 -4.15 4.36 15.04
C LEU A 70 -5.27 3.79 15.90
N LYS A 71 -4.98 2.79 16.72
CA LYS A 71 -5.94 2.28 17.71
C LYS A 71 -6.40 3.40 18.62
N ASP A 72 -5.46 4.24 19.04
CA ASP A 72 -5.75 5.37 19.90
C ASP A 72 -6.38 6.49 19.07
N GLY A 73 -7.67 6.71 19.29
CA GLY A 73 -8.41 7.77 18.64
C GLY A 73 -8.97 7.44 17.25
N GLY A 74 -8.65 6.27 16.68
CA GLY A 74 -9.15 5.89 15.35
C GLY A 74 -8.69 6.82 14.24
N ILE A 75 -7.49 7.38 14.33
CA ILE A 75 -6.98 8.37 13.38
C ILE A 75 -6.41 7.68 12.15
N PRO A 76 -6.94 7.96 10.93
CA PRO A 76 -6.36 7.39 9.71
C PRO A 76 -4.95 7.97 9.47
N ILE A 77 -3.99 7.12 9.16
CA ILE A 77 -2.61 7.55 8.93
C ILE A 77 -2.08 7.18 7.54
N GLY A 78 -2.69 6.23 6.88
CA GLY A 78 -2.24 5.78 5.56
C GLY A 78 -2.97 4.56 5.07
N ILE A 79 -2.39 3.94 4.06
CA ILE A 79 -2.87 2.67 3.51
C ILE A 79 -1.73 1.67 3.47
N CYS A 80 -2.08 0.40 3.61
CA CYS A 80 -1.12 -0.69 3.51
C CYS A 80 -1.88 -1.95 3.10
N GLY A 81 -1.32 -2.74 2.23
CA GLY A 81 -2.00 -3.96 1.81
C GLY A 81 -1.34 -4.67 0.67
N LEU A 82 -2.13 -5.46 -0.02
CA LEU A 82 -1.71 -6.30 -1.13
C LEU A 82 -2.50 -5.92 -2.36
N VAL A 83 -1.83 -5.83 -3.51
CA VAL A 83 -2.51 -5.52 -4.76
C VAL A 83 -2.00 -6.44 -5.86
N LYS A 84 -2.85 -6.72 -6.85
CA LYS A 84 -2.46 -7.44 -8.04
C LYS A 84 -2.54 -6.49 -9.22
N ARG A 85 -1.39 -6.21 -9.81
CA ARG A 85 -1.26 -5.29 -10.95
C ARG A 85 -1.16 -6.08 -12.25
N ASP A 86 -1.72 -5.52 -13.33
CA ASP A 86 -1.75 -6.22 -14.62
C ASP A 86 -0.35 -6.49 -15.18
N PHE A 87 0.62 -5.62 -14.90
CA PHE A 87 1.98 -5.78 -15.42
C PHE A 87 2.92 -6.60 -14.52
N LEU A 88 2.39 -7.15 -13.41
CA LEU A 88 3.15 -8.03 -12.52
C LEU A 88 2.45 -9.36 -12.41
N GLU A 89 3.23 -10.45 -12.43
CA GLU A 89 2.69 -11.80 -12.27
C GLU A 89 2.27 -12.08 -10.82
N ASP A 90 2.98 -11.51 -9.87
CA ASP A 90 2.80 -11.80 -8.47
C ASP A 90 2.09 -10.67 -7.74
N VAL A 91 1.48 -11.01 -6.60
CA VAL A 91 0.86 -10.04 -5.71
C VAL A 91 1.95 -9.15 -5.12
N ASP A 92 1.73 -7.83 -5.09
CA ASP A 92 2.68 -6.93 -4.47
C ASP A 92 2.16 -6.37 -3.15
N VAL A 93 3.10 -6.13 -2.22
CA VAL A 93 2.83 -5.43 -0.98
C VAL A 93 3.12 -3.95 -1.19
N GLY A 94 2.19 -3.10 -0.77
CA GLY A 94 2.33 -1.66 -0.89
C GLY A 94 1.93 -0.94 0.37
N PHE A 95 2.45 0.27 0.53
CA PHE A 95 2.13 1.11 1.67
C PHE A 95 2.40 2.57 1.32
N ALA A 96 1.61 3.45 1.93
CA ALA A 96 1.82 4.90 1.83
C ALA A 96 1.20 5.54 3.07
N PHE A 97 1.96 6.39 3.74
CA PHE A 97 1.54 7.07 4.95
C PHE A 97 1.77 8.57 4.83
N LEU A 98 0.92 9.34 5.49
CA LEU A 98 1.13 10.78 5.56
C LEU A 98 2.46 11.09 6.25
N PRO A 99 3.25 12.06 5.73
CA PRO A 99 4.58 12.35 6.26
C PRO A 99 4.64 12.63 7.76
N LYS A 100 3.60 13.22 8.34
CA LYS A 100 3.59 13.50 9.77
C LYS A 100 3.64 12.25 10.65
N PHE A 101 3.38 11.08 10.07
CA PHE A 101 3.46 9.81 10.80
C PHE A 101 4.72 9.01 10.48
N TRP A 102 5.61 9.53 9.63
CA TRP A 102 6.87 8.87 9.31
C TRP A 102 7.83 8.87 10.50
N GLY A 103 8.79 7.95 10.48
CA GLY A 103 9.82 7.89 11.50
C GLY A 103 9.40 7.32 12.84
N LYS A 104 8.21 6.74 12.91
CA LYS A 104 7.65 6.17 14.15
C LYS A 104 7.48 4.65 14.10
N GLY A 105 7.87 4.03 12.98
CA GLY A 105 7.78 2.58 12.83
C GLY A 105 6.42 2.05 12.38
N TYR A 106 5.47 2.91 12.10
CA TYR A 106 4.12 2.47 11.70
C TYR A 106 4.12 1.70 10.39
N ALA A 107 4.87 2.15 9.40
CA ALA A 107 4.90 1.49 8.10
C ALA A 107 5.43 0.06 8.22
N PHE A 108 6.49 -0.14 8.99
CA PHE A 108 7.05 -1.46 9.22
C PHE A 108 6.06 -2.34 10.00
N GLU A 109 5.41 -1.79 11.01
CA GLU A 109 4.42 -2.52 11.82
C GLU A 109 3.25 -2.99 10.95
N ALA A 110 2.69 -2.09 10.12
CA ALA A 110 1.58 -2.41 9.23
C ALA A 110 2.00 -3.42 8.17
N ALA A 111 3.11 -3.17 7.49
CA ALA A 111 3.57 -4.04 6.41
C ALA A 111 3.98 -5.43 6.91
N SER A 112 4.57 -5.53 8.10
CA SER A 112 4.88 -6.82 8.72
C SER A 112 3.61 -7.64 8.94
N ALA A 113 2.55 -7.00 9.43
CA ALA A 113 1.27 -7.68 9.65
C ALA A 113 0.65 -8.13 8.34
N VAL A 114 0.73 -7.30 7.29
CA VAL A 114 0.23 -7.65 5.96
C VAL A 114 1.01 -8.82 5.37
N MET A 115 2.35 -8.83 5.52
CA MET A 115 3.18 -9.93 5.03
C MET A 115 2.83 -11.24 5.74
N CYS A 116 2.65 -11.20 7.06
CA CYS A 116 2.25 -12.37 7.82
C CYS A 116 0.89 -12.89 7.37
N TYR A 117 -0.08 -12.00 7.17
CA TYR A 117 -1.40 -12.33 6.68
C TYR A 117 -1.34 -12.96 5.29
N ALA A 118 -0.51 -12.38 4.40
CA ALA A 118 -0.36 -12.90 3.04
C ALA A 118 0.17 -14.33 3.04
N GLN A 119 1.16 -14.61 3.85
CA GLN A 119 1.78 -15.93 3.91
C GLN A 119 0.96 -16.94 4.69
N SER A 120 0.42 -16.55 5.84
CA SER A 120 -0.27 -17.47 6.75
C SER A 120 -1.73 -17.72 6.41
N VAL A 121 -2.46 -16.67 5.98
CA VAL A 121 -3.89 -16.75 5.71
C VAL A 121 -4.17 -16.96 4.23
N LEU A 122 -3.51 -16.18 3.37
CA LEU A 122 -3.73 -16.28 1.92
C LEU A 122 -2.86 -17.33 1.24
N GLY A 123 -1.84 -17.85 1.93
CA GLY A 123 -0.97 -18.88 1.40
C GLY A 123 -0.09 -18.46 0.24
N LEU A 124 0.20 -17.15 0.13
CA LEU A 124 1.04 -16.64 -0.94
C LEU A 124 2.49 -17.02 -0.67
N LYS A 125 3.15 -17.60 -1.69
CA LYS A 125 4.55 -18.00 -1.56
C LYS A 125 5.51 -16.93 -2.02
N ARG A 126 5.17 -16.26 -3.11
CA ARG A 126 6.01 -15.17 -3.64
C ARG A 126 5.26 -13.87 -3.54
N ILE A 127 5.89 -12.88 -2.94
CA ILE A 127 5.35 -11.53 -2.80
C ILE A 127 6.40 -10.57 -3.33
N VAL A 128 5.97 -9.60 -4.11
CA VAL A 128 6.86 -8.61 -4.70
C VAL A 128 6.48 -7.21 -4.20
N ALA A 129 7.32 -6.24 -4.51
CA ALA A 129 7.03 -4.84 -4.26
C ALA A 129 7.82 -3.98 -5.25
N ILE A 130 7.28 -2.82 -5.58
CA ILE A 130 7.95 -1.89 -6.48
C ILE A 130 8.17 -0.56 -5.78
N THR A 131 9.31 0.07 -6.07
CA THR A 131 9.63 1.41 -5.58
C THR A 131 10.23 2.23 -6.69
N SER A 132 10.02 3.56 -6.66
CA SER A 132 10.76 4.45 -7.53
C SER A 132 12.24 4.43 -7.15
N GLU A 133 13.13 4.75 -8.10
CA GLU A 133 14.58 4.70 -7.88
C GLU A 133 15.04 5.60 -6.75
N ASP A 134 14.40 6.74 -6.57
CA ASP A 134 14.77 7.75 -5.57
C ASP A 134 14.14 7.53 -4.20
N ASN A 135 13.26 6.53 -4.05
CA ASN A 135 12.61 6.26 -2.76
C ASN A 135 13.42 5.27 -1.92
N HIS A 136 14.51 5.79 -1.34
CA HIS A 136 15.42 4.96 -0.55
C HIS A 136 14.81 4.47 0.76
N ALA A 137 13.90 5.25 1.35
CA ALA A 137 13.24 4.87 2.60
C ALA A 137 12.35 3.63 2.40
N SER A 138 11.59 3.58 1.31
CA SER A 138 10.77 2.41 0.97
C SER A 138 11.65 1.19 0.69
N ALA A 139 12.75 1.36 -0.04
CA ALA A 139 13.68 0.26 -0.32
C ALA A 139 14.23 -0.34 0.96
N LYS A 140 14.64 0.49 1.91
CA LYS A 140 15.14 0.01 3.21
C LYS A 140 14.07 -0.73 3.99
N LEU A 141 12.83 -0.23 3.94
CA LEU A 141 11.72 -0.90 4.61
C LEU A 141 11.46 -2.28 4.01
N LEU A 142 11.47 -2.38 2.69
CA LEU A 142 11.28 -3.66 2.01
C LEU A 142 12.37 -4.66 2.38
N GLU A 143 13.62 -4.22 2.43
CA GLU A 143 14.73 -5.06 2.87
C GLU A 143 14.54 -5.55 4.30
N LYS A 144 14.09 -4.67 5.18
CA LYS A 144 13.81 -4.99 6.56
C LYS A 144 12.67 -6.02 6.71
N LEU A 145 11.74 -6.01 5.76
CA LEU A 145 10.65 -7.00 5.69
C LEU A 145 11.12 -8.35 5.13
N GLY A 146 12.33 -8.42 4.60
CA GLY A 146 12.88 -9.64 4.04
C GLY A 146 12.84 -9.73 2.52
N LEU A 147 12.34 -8.69 1.85
CA LEU A 147 12.37 -8.66 0.39
C LEU A 147 13.75 -8.22 -0.09
N HIS A 148 14.16 -8.71 -1.26
CA HIS A 148 15.46 -8.41 -1.86
C HIS A 148 15.26 -7.80 -3.24
N PHE A 149 16.15 -6.87 -3.60
CA PHE A 149 16.16 -6.32 -4.95
C PHE A 149 16.38 -7.42 -5.96
N GLU A 150 15.54 -7.46 -7.00
CA GLU A 150 15.62 -8.48 -8.03
C GLU A 150 15.98 -7.90 -9.39
N SER A 151 15.32 -6.83 -9.81
CA SER A 151 15.60 -6.22 -11.13
C SER A 151 14.94 -4.85 -11.25
N MET A 152 15.34 -4.14 -12.31
CA MET A 152 14.60 -2.95 -12.75
C MET A 152 13.53 -3.39 -13.74
N ILE A 153 12.34 -2.82 -13.62
CA ILE A 153 11.25 -3.11 -14.54
C ILE A 153 10.60 -1.79 -14.99
N ARG A 154 9.85 -1.84 -16.09
CA ARG A 154 9.08 -0.69 -16.53
C ARG A 154 7.73 -0.65 -15.82
N TYR A 155 7.35 0.55 -15.39
CA TYR A 155 6.08 0.73 -14.71
C TYR A 155 4.93 0.81 -15.72
N ALA A 156 4.02 -0.17 -15.66
CA ALA A 156 2.73 -0.16 -16.38
C ALA A 156 2.82 0.25 -17.87
N GLY A 157 3.88 -0.18 -18.57
CA GLY A 157 4.05 0.13 -19.98
C GLY A 157 4.56 1.53 -20.27
N THR A 158 4.97 2.28 -19.27
CA THR A 158 5.61 3.59 -19.43
C THR A 158 7.12 3.41 -19.61
N ASP A 159 7.84 4.49 -19.89
CA ASP A 159 9.30 4.47 -19.95
C ASP A 159 9.94 4.60 -18.56
N GLU A 160 9.13 4.83 -17.52
CA GLU A 160 9.62 4.92 -16.16
C GLU A 160 10.08 3.57 -15.66
N GLU A 161 11.31 3.52 -15.12
CA GLU A 161 11.84 2.31 -14.51
C GLU A 161 11.67 2.37 -13.00
N VAL A 162 11.26 1.25 -12.41
CA VAL A 162 11.13 1.09 -10.96
C VAL A 162 11.90 -0.14 -10.52
N ARG A 163 12.26 -0.16 -9.24
CA ARG A 163 12.94 -1.31 -8.64
C ARG A 163 11.91 -2.35 -8.22
N LEU A 164 12.15 -3.60 -8.60
CA LEU A 164 11.35 -4.75 -8.17
C LEU A 164 12.08 -5.47 -7.05
N PHE A 165 11.39 -5.63 -5.94
CA PHE A 165 11.85 -6.42 -4.80
C PHE A 165 10.97 -7.66 -4.68
N ALA A 166 11.51 -8.74 -4.16
CA ALA A 166 10.76 -9.98 -4.01
C ALA A 166 11.21 -10.77 -2.79
N ILE A 167 10.27 -11.59 -2.30
CA ILE A 167 10.55 -12.61 -1.30
C ILE A 167 9.81 -13.87 -1.73
N ASP A 168 10.49 -15.01 -1.64
CA ASP A 168 9.92 -16.34 -1.87
C ASP A 168 9.72 -16.98 -0.50
N GLY A 169 8.49 -17.34 -0.20
CA GLY A 169 8.13 -17.88 1.11
C GLY A 169 8.17 -19.39 1.22
#